data_16b39b34d428ec80fac5fbc32493cee9
#
_entry.id   16b39b34d428ec80fac5fbc32493cee9
#
_cell.length_a   1.000
_cell.length_b   1.000
_cell.length_c   1.000
_cell.angle_alpha   90.00
_cell.angle_beta   90.00
_cell.angle_gamma   90.00
#
_symmetry.space_group_name_H-M   'P 1'
#
loop_
_entity.id
_entity.type
_entity.pdbx_description
1 polymer ?
#
loop_
_entity_poly.entity_id
_entity_poly.type
_entity_poly.pdbx_seq_one_letter_code
_entity_poly.pdbx_strand_id
1 'polypeptide(L)'
;MNEIDYLKQQLAIIINLYKSEKYEELILKSKILIKKFPEQIIFHNAASLSLSALGKNEEAKKILKKALGVSPNDINVLNNLGLIYFNTNENEIARTYFEKALSINEKFVDVLINLGNLNLKENKIQLAKANYEKALEINSSNEKNESIFVGLAQFFHQTGDFQNALIYYKKAKDINPKNFLADREISTIYKYKNKDDPHIKEMENRLKIENDKKVLMNLSFALAKAYEDLREYKKSFNFLKYANDAADKTIDYNINNDVELFSKIKNIYNKIKNKPSLKSEKKIIFILGMPRSGTTLAEQIISSHADVYGCGELTFLSEGINKYLFKQ
;
A
#
# COMPACT_ATOMS: atom_id res chain seq x y z
N MET A 1 26.34 4.67 33.62
CA MET A 1 25.02 4.48 32.98
C MET A 1 24.76 2.98 32.96
N ASN A 2 23.68 2.52 33.55
CA ASN A 2 23.34 1.09 33.53
C ASN A 2 22.85 0.69 32.10
N GLU A 3 22.76 -0.61 31.83
CA GLU A 3 22.38 -1.11 30.51
C GLU A 3 20.95 -0.68 30.12
N ILE A 4 20.04 -0.65 31.09
CA ILE A 4 18.64 -0.25 30.87
C ILE A 4 18.56 1.21 30.43
N ASP A 5 19.31 2.09 31.11
CA ASP A 5 19.30 3.52 30.73
C ASP A 5 19.94 3.75 29.38
N TYR A 6 20.99 2.99 29.06
CA TYR A 6 21.58 3.00 27.72
C TYR A 6 20.56 2.59 26.63
N LEU A 7 19.84 1.47 26.85
CA LEU A 7 18.82 0.99 25.89
C LEU A 7 17.69 2.00 25.71
N LYS A 8 17.19 2.62 26.78
CA LYS A 8 16.18 3.67 26.71
C LYS A 8 16.65 4.87 25.87
N GLN A 9 17.90 5.30 26.09
CA GLN A 9 18.49 6.38 25.32
C GLN A 9 18.61 6.02 23.83
N GLN A 10 19.09 4.80 23.50
CA GLN A 10 19.18 4.36 22.11
C GLN A 10 17.81 4.27 21.44
N LEU A 11 16.80 3.79 22.17
CA LEU A 11 15.43 3.74 21.67
C LEU A 11 14.88 5.13 21.36
N ALA A 12 15.11 6.12 22.23
CA ALA A 12 14.71 7.50 21.98
C ALA A 12 15.37 8.08 20.72
N ILE A 13 16.66 7.78 20.50
CA ILE A 13 17.38 8.18 19.26
C ILE A 13 16.74 7.53 18.04
N ILE A 14 16.47 6.23 18.07
CA ILE A 14 15.84 5.49 16.95
C ILE A 14 14.44 6.05 16.61
N ILE A 15 13.63 6.32 17.64
CA ILE A 15 12.31 6.94 17.46
C ILE A 15 12.43 8.32 16.80
N ASN A 16 13.40 9.12 17.24
CA ASN A 16 13.61 10.45 16.66
C ASN A 16 14.08 10.38 15.21
N LEU A 17 15.00 9.46 14.89
CA LEU A 17 15.47 9.23 13.53
C LEU A 17 14.33 8.78 12.60
N TYR A 18 13.44 7.89 13.10
CA TYR A 18 12.28 7.44 12.36
C TYR A 18 11.30 8.59 12.09
N LYS A 19 10.98 9.39 13.11
CA LYS A 19 10.10 10.56 12.98
C LYS A 19 10.67 11.64 12.06
N SER A 20 12.00 11.73 11.96
CA SER A 20 12.70 12.67 11.08
C SER A 20 13.00 12.09 9.70
N GLU A 21 12.47 10.89 9.38
CA GLU A 21 12.68 10.15 8.12
C GLU A 21 14.15 9.91 7.74
N LYS A 22 15.05 9.95 8.72
CA LYS A 22 16.48 9.67 8.53
C LYS A 22 16.75 8.16 8.49
N TYR A 23 16.16 7.49 7.50
CA TYR A 23 16.12 6.03 7.44
C TYR A 23 17.50 5.39 7.28
N GLU A 24 18.42 5.96 6.49
CA GLU A 24 19.78 5.42 6.35
C GLU A 24 20.53 5.44 7.68
N GLU A 25 20.49 6.56 8.40
CA GLU A 25 21.15 6.71 9.72
C GLU A 25 20.53 5.74 10.73
N LEU A 26 19.19 5.61 10.72
CA LEU A 26 18.48 4.66 11.57
C LEU A 26 18.91 3.23 11.29
N ILE A 27 19.01 2.82 10.04
CA ILE A 27 19.42 1.47 9.64
C ILE A 27 20.84 1.16 10.14
N LEU A 28 21.78 2.09 9.95
CA LEU A 28 23.16 1.94 10.43
C LEU A 28 23.20 1.78 11.95
N LYS A 29 22.51 2.67 12.65
CA LYS A 29 22.40 2.64 14.12
C LYS A 29 21.80 1.34 14.64
N SER A 30 20.67 0.92 14.04
CA SER A 30 19.99 -0.32 14.41
C SER A 30 20.85 -1.55 14.14
N LYS A 31 21.58 -1.62 13.01
CA LYS A 31 22.50 -2.74 12.72
C LYS A 31 23.62 -2.87 13.78
N ILE A 32 24.13 -1.75 14.30
CA ILE A 32 25.11 -1.75 15.40
C ILE A 32 24.47 -2.28 16.69
N LEU A 33 23.26 -1.80 17.00
CA LEU A 33 22.53 -2.22 18.21
C LEU A 33 22.09 -3.68 18.16
N ILE A 34 21.69 -4.20 17.01
CA ILE A 34 21.39 -5.62 16.80
C ILE A 34 22.62 -6.50 17.08
N LYS A 35 23.82 -6.07 16.66
CA LYS A 35 25.05 -6.83 16.97
C LYS A 35 25.36 -6.84 18.47
N LYS A 36 25.10 -5.73 19.15
CA LYS A 36 25.39 -5.59 20.59
C LYS A 36 24.31 -6.23 21.48
N PHE A 37 23.06 -6.17 21.04
CA PHE A 37 21.87 -6.61 21.78
C PHE A 37 20.94 -7.42 20.85
N PRO A 38 21.32 -8.63 20.42
CA PRO A 38 20.56 -9.41 19.44
C PRO A 38 19.16 -9.79 19.92
N GLU A 39 18.94 -9.92 21.23
CA GLU A 39 17.64 -10.24 21.84
C GLU A 39 16.64 -9.07 21.79
N GLN A 40 17.12 -7.86 21.55
CA GLN A 40 16.26 -6.67 21.52
C GLN A 40 15.57 -6.53 20.16
N ILE A 41 14.44 -7.23 20.01
CA ILE A 41 13.66 -7.32 18.76
C ILE A 41 13.26 -5.96 18.20
N ILE A 42 13.10 -4.95 19.06
CA ILE A 42 12.72 -3.60 18.66
C ILE A 42 13.71 -2.98 17.66
N PHE A 43 15.00 -3.28 17.76
CA PHE A 43 15.99 -2.77 16.79
C PHE A 43 15.90 -3.46 15.44
N HIS A 44 15.50 -4.74 15.42
CA HIS A 44 15.23 -5.47 14.18
C HIS A 44 14.00 -4.89 13.48
N ASN A 45 12.92 -4.63 14.21
CA ASN A 45 11.72 -4.00 13.69
C ASN A 45 12.02 -2.60 13.13
N ALA A 46 12.75 -1.76 13.87
CA ALA A 46 13.09 -0.41 13.42
C ALA A 46 13.94 -0.43 12.14
N ALA A 47 14.96 -1.30 12.06
CA ALA A 47 15.78 -1.44 10.85
C ALA A 47 14.95 -1.92 9.66
N SER A 48 14.05 -2.90 9.86
CA SER A 48 13.24 -3.47 8.78
C SER A 48 12.21 -2.49 8.24
N LEU A 49 11.53 -1.73 9.11
CA LEU A 49 10.58 -0.70 8.70
C LEU A 49 11.28 0.39 7.89
N SER A 50 12.47 0.82 8.30
CA SER A 50 13.25 1.82 7.57
C SER A 50 13.77 1.30 6.23
N LEU A 51 14.20 0.04 6.16
CA LEU A 51 14.57 -0.62 4.91
C LEU A 51 13.39 -0.72 3.94
N SER A 52 12.22 -1.08 4.46
CA SER A 52 10.99 -1.14 3.66
C SER A 52 10.57 0.25 3.14
N ALA A 53 10.70 1.30 3.96
CA ALA A 53 10.47 2.68 3.55
C ALA A 53 11.38 3.13 2.40
N LEU A 54 12.62 2.59 2.34
CA LEU A 54 13.57 2.81 1.25
C LEU A 54 13.41 1.80 0.09
N GLY A 55 12.37 0.96 0.08
CA GLY A 55 12.14 -0.04 -0.96
C GLY A 55 13.09 -1.27 -0.88
N LYS A 56 13.98 -1.36 0.12
CA LYS A 56 14.95 -2.46 0.31
C LYS A 56 14.29 -3.67 1.00
N ASN A 57 13.19 -4.16 0.42
CA ASN A 57 12.34 -5.18 1.02
C ASN A 57 13.05 -6.52 1.29
N GLU A 58 13.96 -6.95 0.43
CA GLU A 58 14.68 -8.21 0.64
C GLU A 58 15.64 -8.16 1.84
N GLU A 59 16.27 -6.99 2.08
CA GLU A 59 17.09 -6.82 3.28
C GLU A 59 16.21 -6.79 4.54
N ALA A 60 15.05 -6.11 4.47
CA ALA A 60 14.09 -6.07 5.56
C ALA A 60 13.59 -7.47 5.94
N LYS A 61 13.19 -8.29 4.95
CA LYS A 61 12.82 -9.71 5.16
C LYS A 61 13.92 -10.51 5.85
N LYS A 62 15.19 -10.32 5.45
CA LYS A 62 16.33 -11.02 6.05
C LYS A 62 16.52 -10.66 7.54
N ILE A 63 16.38 -9.37 7.88
CA ILE A 63 16.51 -8.91 9.28
C ILE A 63 15.38 -9.48 10.15
N LEU A 64 14.13 -9.42 9.67
CA LEU A 64 12.99 -9.93 10.43
C LEU A 64 13.01 -11.47 10.57
N LYS A 65 13.46 -12.21 9.55
CA LYS A 65 13.66 -13.66 9.67
C LYS A 65 14.70 -14.02 10.72
N LYS A 66 15.78 -13.22 10.86
CA LYS A 66 16.74 -13.38 11.97
C LYS A 66 16.09 -13.09 13.32
N ALA A 67 15.24 -12.05 13.40
CA ALA A 67 14.49 -11.74 14.62
C ALA A 67 13.55 -12.88 15.03
N LEU A 68 12.89 -13.58 14.07
CA LEU A 68 12.11 -14.78 14.36
C LEU A 68 12.97 -15.96 14.84
N GLY A 69 14.25 -16.02 14.48
CA GLY A 69 15.19 -17.00 15.03
C GLY A 69 15.45 -16.77 16.52
N VAL A 70 15.39 -15.51 16.97
CA VAL A 70 15.54 -15.13 18.38
C VAL A 70 14.21 -15.25 19.12
N SER A 71 13.12 -14.74 18.55
CA SER A 71 11.77 -14.77 19.12
C SER A 71 10.75 -15.27 18.10
N PRO A 72 10.52 -16.61 18.01
CA PRO A 72 9.69 -17.20 16.95
C PRO A 72 8.21 -16.80 16.97
N ASN A 73 7.75 -16.27 18.10
CA ASN A 73 6.35 -15.91 18.33
C ASN A 73 6.16 -14.40 18.57
N ASP A 74 7.14 -13.58 18.21
CA ASP A 74 6.95 -12.12 18.30
C ASP A 74 5.93 -11.66 17.25
N ILE A 75 4.77 -11.21 17.75
CA ILE A 75 3.63 -10.83 16.92
C ILE A 75 3.91 -9.61 16.04
N ASN A 76 4.78 -8.69 16.50
CA ASN A 76 5.14 -7.51 15.72
C ASN A 76 6.06 -7.88 14.55
N VAL A 77 7.00 -8.81 14.78
CA VAL A 77 7.85 -9.33 13.70
C VAL A 77 7.03 -10.07 12.66
N LEU A 78 6.09 -10.91 13.10
CA LEU A 78 5.18 -11.63 12.21
C LEU A 78 4.34 -10.65 11.39
N ASN A 79 3.76 -9.62 12.04
CA ASN A 79 2.98 -8.59 11.36
C ASN A 79 3.83 -7.83 10.32
N ASN A 80 5.04 -7.41 10.70
CA ASN A 80 5.92 -6.66 9.81
C ASN A 80 6.38 -7.50 8.61
N LEU A 81 6.66 -8.80 8.80
CA LEU A 81 6.93 -9.72 7.68
C LEU A 81 5.72 -9.84 6.77
N GLY A 82 4.53 -10.06 7.35
CA GLY A 82 3.28 -10.12 6.59
C GLY A 82 3.08 -8.85 5.76
N LEU A 83 3.31 -7.67 6.34
CA LEU A 83 3.16 -6.39 5.65
C LEU A 83 4.17 -6.23 4.50
N ILE A 84 5.44 -6.62 4.70
CA ILE A 84 6.44 -6.56 3.63
C ILE A 84 6.07 -7.51 2.48
N TYR A 85 5.63 -8.74 2.78
CA TYR A 85 5.17 -9.67 1.76
C TYR A 85 3.91 -9.19 1.03
N PHE A 86 2.97 -8.56 1.74
CA PHE A 86 1.80 -7.91 1.15
C PHE A 86 2.20 -6.80 0.17
N ASN A 87 3.15 -5.94 0.55
CA ASN A 87 3.65 -4.84 -0.28
C ASN A 87 4.45 -5.33 -1.50
N THR A 88 5.05 -6.52 -1.42
CA THR A 88 5.76 -7.16 -2.54
C THR A 88 4.86 -8.09 -3.37
N ASN A 89 3.53 -8.05 -3.18
CA ASN A 89 2.52 -8.88 -3.85
C ASN A 89 2.64 -10.39 -3.59
N GLU A 90 3.33 -10.80 -2.55
CA GLU A 90 3.45 -12.21 -2.13
C GLU A 90 2.32 -12.56 -1.14
N ASN A 91 1.07 -12.42 -1.60
CA ASN A 91 -0.15 -12.41 -0.79
C ASN A 91 -0.34 -13.67 0.08
N GLU A 92 -0.08 -14.87 -0.47
CA GLU A 92 -0.21 -16.12 0.29
C GLU A 92 0.77 -16.20 1.48
N ILE A 93 2.00 -15.72 1.26
CA ILE A 93 3.01 -15.69 2.34
C ILE A 93 2.61 -14.63 3.38
N ALA A 94 2.13 -13.47 2.94
CA ALA A 94 1.65 -12.43 3.84
C ALA A 94 0.53 -12.97 4.74
N ARG A 95 -0.44 -13.68 4.16
CA ARG A 95 -1.55 -14.32 4.87
C ARG A 95 -1.04 -15.27 5.96
N THR A 96 -0.10 -16.14 5.63
CA THR A 96 0.48 -17.11 6.57
C THR A 96 1.07 -16.41 7.80
N TYR A 97 1.78 -15.30 7.61
CA TYR A 97 2.35 -14.54 8.74
C TYR A 97 1.29 -13.81 9.56
N PHE A 98 0.29 -13.22 8.92
CA PHE A 98 -0.82 -12.57 9.62
C PHE A 98 -1.65 -13.56 10.43
N GLU A 99 -2.01 -14.70 9.85
CA GLU A 99 -2.76 -15.75 10.55
C GLU A 99 -1.96 -16.33 11.72
N LYS A 100 -0.64 -16.52 11.57
CA LYS A 100 0.22 -16.91 12.68
C LYS A 100 0.23 -15.86 13.80
N ALA A 101 0.27 -14.57 13.48
CA ALA A 101 0.20 -13.52 14.48
C ALA A 101 -1.14 -13.53 15.23
N LEU A 102 -2.27 -13.72 14.52
CA LEU A 102 -3.60 -13.84 15.13
C LEU A 102 -3.78 -15.12 15.94
N SER A 103 -3.14 -16.22 15.59
CA SER A 103 -3.18 -17.44 16.41
C SER A 103 -2.53 -17.27 17.78
N ILE A 104 -1.61 -16.31 17.92
CA ILE A 104 -0.94 -15.95 19.17
C ILE A 104 -1.75 -14.88 19.93
N ASN A 105 -2.25 -13.88 19.23
CA ASN A 105 -3.10 -12.84 19.80
C ASN A 105 -4.26 -12.50 18.83
N GLU A 106 -5.41 -13.09 19.06
CA GLU A 106 -6.63 -12.93 18.24
C GLU A 106 -7.19 -11.50 18.23
N LYS A 107 -6.76 -10.66 19.20
CA LYS A 107 -7.16 -9.26 19.36
C LYS A 107 -6.13 -8.28 18.81
N PHE A 108 -5.17 -8.74 18.01
CA PHE A 108 -4.17 -7.86 17.43
C PHE A 108 -4.76 -7.02 16.28
N VAL A 109 -5.20 -5.82 16.61
CA VAL A 109 -5.94 -4.91 15.73
C VAL A 109 -5.21 -4.64 14.41
N ASP A 110 -3.90 -4.36 14.44
CA ASP A 110 -3.13 -4.04 13.24
C ASP A 110 -3.12 -5.21 12.24
N VAL A 111 -3.05 -6.43 12.73
CA VAL A 111 -3.10 -7.64 11.88
C VAL A 111 -4.50 -7.85 11.29
N LEU A 112 -5.55 -7.57 12.05
CA LEU A 112 -6.92 -7.62 11.53
C LEU A 112 -7.11 -6.61 10.39
N ILE A 113 -6.59 -5.40 10.54
CA ILE A 113 -6.63 -4.38 9.47
C ILE A 113 -5.85 -4.88 8.24
N ASN A 114 -4.64 -5.40 8.44
CA ASN A 114 -3.79 -5.90 7.34
C ASN A 114 -4.42 -7.08 6.62
N LEU A 115 -5.09 -8.00 7.32
CA LEU A 115 -5.88 -9.07 6.71
C LEU A 115 -7.12 -8.53 6.00
N GLY A 116 -7.75 -7.49 6.54
CA GLY A 116 -8.81 -6.76 5.88
C GLY A 116 -8.36 -6.20 4.53
N ASN A 117 -7.21 -5.51 4.52
CA ASN A 117 -6.59 -4.97 3.30
C ASN A 117 -6.22 -6.08 2.30
N LEU A 118 -5.65 -7.19 2.78
CA LEU A 118 -5.31 -8.33 1.95
C LEU A 118 -6.55 -8.98 1.31
N ASN A 119 -7.60 -9.20 2.10
CA ASN A 119 -8.86 -9.76 1.62
C ASN A 119 -9.55 -8.80 0.61
N LEU A 120 -9.48 -7.50 0.85
CA LEU A 120 -10.01 -6.49 -0.06
C LEU A 120 -9.26 -6.53 -1.42
N LYS A 121 -7.93 -6.60 -1.38
CA LYS A 121 -7.07 -6.73 -2.58
C LYS A 121 -7.38 -8.01 -3.37
N GLU A 122 -7.74 -9.10 -2.70
CA GLU A 122 -8.14 -10.36 -3.32
C GLU A 122 -9.63 -10.43 -3.68
N ASN A 123 -10.35 -9.32 -3.58
CA ASN A 123 -11.80 -9.24 -3.82
C ASN A 123 -12.65 -10.16 -2.90
N LYS A 124 -12.12 -10.53 -1.74
CA LYS A 124 -12.81 -11.30 -0.69
C LYS A 124 -13.59 -10.36 0.23
N ILE A 125 -14.60 -9.69 -0.33
CA ILE A 125 -15.30 -8.55 0.26
C ILE A 125 -15.87 -8.85 1.65
N GLN A 126 -16.53 -10.00 1.84
CA GLN A 126 -17.15 -10.36 3.12
C GLN A 126 -16.11 -10.61 4.22
N LEU A 127 -14.98 -11.23 3.87
CA LEU A 127 -13.88 -11.45 4.81
C LEU A 127 -13.18 -10.15 5.18
N ALA A 128 -13.02 -9.24 4.21
CA ALA A 128 -12.46 -7.92 4.48
C ALA A 128 -13.34 -7.15 5.48
N LYS A 129 -14.66 -7.12 5.25
CA LYS A 129 -15.63 -6.50 6.14
C LYS A 129 -15.54 -7.06 7.56
N ALA A 130 -15.59 -8.38 7.71
CA ALA A 130 -15.56 -9.04 9.01
C ALA A 130 -14.28 -8.69 9.80
N ASN A 131 -13.12 -8.61 9.11
CA ASN A 131 -11.87 -8.23 9.76
C ASN A 131 -11.87 -6.78 10.26
N TYR A 132 -12.37 -5.84 9.46
CA TYR A 132 -12.46 -4.44 9.89
C TYR A 132 -13.47 -4.24 11.01
N GLU A 133 -14.63 -4.92 10.97
CA GLU A 133 -15.65 -4.87 12.01
C GLU A 133 -15.10 -5.42 13.34
N LYS A 134 -14.38 -6.57 13.29
CA LYS A 134 -13.71 -7.13 14.47
C LYS A 134 -12.64 -6.18 15.01
N ALA A 135 -11.86 -5.53 14.14
CA ALA A 135 -10.87 -4.54 14.55
C ALA A 135 -11.54 -3.34 15.25
N LEU A 136 -12.67 -2.87 14.72
CA LEU A 136 -13.44 -1.76 15.29
C LEU A 136 -14.05 -2.13 16.66
N GLU A 137 -14.63 -3.33 16.78
CA GLU A 137 -15.19 -3.84 18.03
C GLU A 137 -14.13 -3.91 19.15
N ILE A 138 -12.96 -4.48 18.86
CA ILE A 138 -11.85 -4.58 19.82
C ILE A 138 -11.37 -3.18 20.24
N ASN A 139 -11.36 -2.23 19.30
CA ASN A 139 -10.86 -0.87 19.53
C ASN A 139 -11.95 0.11 20.00
N SER A 140 -13.16 -0.35 20.31
CA SER A 140 -14.30 0.47 20.70
C SER A 140 -14.05 1.38 21.90
N SER A 141 -13.09 1.03 22.77
CA SER A 141 -12.66 1.85 23.92
C SER A 141 -11.54 2.86 23.57
N ASN A 142 -10.95 2.77 22.39
CA ASN A 142 -9.83 3.61 21.97
C ASN A 142 -10.07 4.18 20.56
N GLU A 143 -10.94 5.20 20.48
CA GLU A 143 -11.39 5.82 19.22
C GLU A 143 -10.28 6.44 18.35
N LYS A 144 -9.00 6.26 18.74
CA LYS A 144 -7.84 6.91 18.12
C LYS A 144 -7.09 6.05 17.10
N ASN A 145 -7.67 4.97 16.59
CA ASN A 145 -6.99 4.18 15.56
C ASN A 145 -7.43 4.63 14.15
N GLU A 146 -6.70 5.59 13.61
CA GLU A 146 -6.89 6.11 12.25
C GLU A 146 -6.93 4.99 11.19
N SER A 147 -6.07 3.98 11.32
CA SER A 147 -5.92 2.92 10.32
C SER A 147 -7.19 2.09 10.13
N ILE A 148 -7.99 1.88 11.19
CA ILE A 148 -9.29 1.19 11.08
C ILE A 148 -10.24 1.99 10.19
N PHE A 149 -10.32 3.30 10.42
CA PHE A 149 -11.23 4.16 9.66
C PHE A 149 -10.79 4.31 8.21
N VAL A 150 -9.47 4.38 7.96
CA VAL A 150 -8.93 4.35 6.58
C VAL A 150 -9.28 3.02 5.89
N GLY A 151 -9.09 1.88 6.56
CA GLY A 151 -9.44 0.56 6.02
C GLY A 151 -10.93 0.41 5.70
N LEU A 152 -11.80 0.83 6.62
CA LEU A 152 -13.25 0.85 6.39
C LEU A 152 -13.64 1.80 5.25
N ALA A 153 -13.04 2.99 5.19
CA ALA A 153 -13.29 3.93 4.12
C ALA A 153 -12.92 3.35 2.74
N GLN A 154 -11.75 2.72 2.63
CA GLN A 154 -11.32 2.04 1.42
C GLN A 154 -12.24 0.87 1.05
N PHE A 155 -12.69 0.10 2.04
CA PHE A 155 -13.68 -0.95 1.84
C PHE A 155 -14.97 -0.40 1.22
N PHE A 156 -15.56 0.63 1.84
CA PHE A 156 -16.80 1.23 1.34
C PHE A 156 -16.61 1.92 -0.02
N HIS A 157 -15.44 2.53 -0.25
CA HIS A 157 -15.10 3.13 -1.54
C HIS A 157 -15.07 2.06 -2.66
N GLN A 158 -14.37 0.94 -2.40
CA GLN A 158 -14.25 -0.15 -3.39
C GLN A 158 -15.58 -0.87 -3.64
N THR A 159 -16.47 -0.93 -2.65
CA THR A 159 -17.81 -1.52 -2.81
C THR A 159 -18.85 -0.55 -3.39
N GLY A 160 -18.47 0.71 -3.67
CA GLY A 160 -19.33 1.74 -4.25
C GLY A 160 -20.25 2.46 -3.25
N ASP A 161 -20.11 2.18 -1.96
CA ASP A 161 -20.83 2.90 -0.90
C ASP A 161 -20.07 4.19 -0.55
N PHE A 162 -20.15 5.17 -1.43
CA PHE A 162 -19.43 6.44 -1.30
C PHE A 162 -19.86 7.26 -0.10
N GLN A 163 -21.09 7.09 0.39
CA GLN A 163 -21.58 7.81 1.58
C GLN A 163 -20.85 7.34 2.83
N ASN A 164 -20.80 6.03 3.07
CA ASN A 164 -20.05 5.47 4.19
C ASN A 164 -18.55 5.68 4.04
N ALA A 165 -18.00 5.59 2.83
CA ALA A 165 -16.58 5.91 2.58
C ALA A 165 -16.23 7.33 3.05
N LEU A 166 -17.03 8.35 2.70
CA LEU A 166 -16.82 9.72 3.14
C LEU A 166 -16.92 9.89 4.67
N ILE A 167 -17.85 9.19 5.33
CA ILE A 167 -17.99 9.22 6.79
C ILE A 167 -16.70 8.72 7.44
N TYR A 168 -16.17 7.58 6.98
CA TYR A 168 -14.98 6.97 7.58
C TYR A 168 -13.69 7.72 7.23
N TYR A 169 -13.55 8.28 6.03
CA TYR A 169 -12.40 9.16 5.72
C TYR A 169 -12.41 10.42 6.59
N LYS A 170 -13.59 11.02 6.86
CA LYS A 170 -13.70 12.16 7.78
C LYS A 170 -13.31 11.76 9.20
N LYS A 171 -13.79 10.63 9.72
CA LYS A 171 -13.36 10.12 11.03
C LYS A 171 -11.84 9.91 11.11
N ALA A 172 -11.22 9.40 10.05
CA ALA A 172 -9.76 9.27 9.98
C ALA A 172 -9.07 10.65 10.06
N LYS A 173 -9.60 11.66 9.37
CA LYS A 173 -9.11 13.05 9.44
C LYS A 173 -9.33 13.71 10.81
N ASP A 174 -10.43 13.43 11.49
CA ASP A 174 -10.67 13.92 12.85
C ASP A 174 -9.59 13.45 13.84
N ILE A 175 -9.07 12.23 13.63
CA ILE A 175 -7.95 11.69 14.41
C ILE A 175 -6.62 12.27 13.95
N ASN A 176 -6.38 12.30 12.65
CA ASN A 176 -5.17 12.81 12.04
C ASN A 176 -5.49 13.84 10.95
N PRO A 177 -5.61 15.13 11.32
CA PRO A 177 -5.88 16.19 10.35
C PRO A 177 -4.83 16.33 9.23
N LYS A 178 -3.65 15.72 9.42
CA LYS A 178 -2.58 15.73 8.42
C LYS A 178 -2.66 14.57 7.42
N ASN A 179 -3.67 13.71 7.51
CA ASN A 179 -3.83 12.60 6.58
C ASN A 179 -4.18 13.12 5.16
N PHE A 180 -3.15 13.29 4.35
CA PHE A 180 -3.28 13.77 2.96
C PHE A 180 -3.87 12.72 2.02
N LEU A 181 -3.78 11.43 2.37
CA LEU A 181 -4.42 10.36 1.58
C LEU A 181 -5.94 10.43 1.73
N ALA A 182 -6.43 10.70 2.96
CA ALA A 182 -7.86 10.92 3.16
C ALA A 182 -8.37 12.16 2.40
N ASP A 183 -7.61 13.25 2.34
CA ASP A 183 -7.96 14.43 1.52
C ASP A 183 -8.11 14.08 0.05
N ARG A 184 -7.17 13.30 -0.48
CA ARG A 184 -7.19 12.86 -1.88
C ARG A 184 -8.40 11.98 -2.15
N GLU A 185 -8.65 10.98 -1.31
CA GLU A 185 -9.77 10.05 -1.48
C GLU A 185 -11.13 10.74 -1.31
N ILE A 186 -11.28 11.64 -0.33
CA ILE A 186 -12.47 12.48 -0.20
C ILE A 186 -12.71 13.26 -1.49
N SER A 187 -11.68 13.86 -2.06
CA SER A 187 -11.80 14.66 -3.29
C SER A 187 -12.23 13.84 -4.50
N THR A 188 -11.90 12.56 -4.58
CA THR A 188 -12.34 11.69 -5.68
C THR A 188 -13.84 11.36 -5.60
N ILE A 189 -14.37 11.24 -4.39
CA ILE A 189 -15.76 10.85 -4.12
C ILE A 189 -16.69 12.06 -4.06
N TYR A 190 -16.23 13.12 -3.37
CA TYR A 190 -17.03 14.30 -3.10
C TYR A 190 -17.12 15.20 -4.34
N LYS A 191 -18.34 15.69 -4.65
CA LYS A 191 -18.59 16.62 -5.75
C LYS A 191 -18.63 18.05 -5.22
N TYR A 192 -17.61 18.83 -5.48
CA TYR A 192 -17.54 20.23 -5.08
C TYR A 192 -18.47 21.10 -5.91
N LYS A 193 -19.25 21.95 -5.23
CA LYS A 193 -20.24 22.85 -5.86
C LYS A 193 -19.98 24.33 -5.54
N ASN A 194 -19.14 24.60 -4.53
CA ASN A 194 -18.83 25.94 -4.07
C ASN A 194 -17.34 26.09 -3.82
N LYS A 195 -16.75 27.18 -4.31
CA LYS A 195 -15.35 27.54 -4.06
C LYS A 195 -15.03 27.86 -2.59
N ASP A 196 -16.06 28.21 -1.82
CA ASP A 196 -15.95 28.46 -0.39
C ASP A 196 -16.09 27.20 0.47
N ASP A 197 -16.08 26.01 -0.15
CA ASP A 197 -16.12 24.74 0.56
C ASP A 197 -15.00 24.66 1.61
N PRO A 198 -15.31 24.32 2.86
CA PRO A 198 -14.33 24.26 3.95
C PRO A 198 -13.15 23.33 3.66
N HIS A 199 -13.39 22.21 2.96
CA HIS A 199 -12.35 21.26 2.62
C HIS A 199 -11.34 21.85 1.60
N ILE A 200 -11.82 22.61 0.60
CA ILE A 200 -10.94 23.31 -0.33
C ILE A 200 -10.05 24.30 0.44
N LYS A 201 -10.65 25.13 1.30
CA LYS A 201 -9.91 26.13 2.10
C LYS A 201 -8.87 25.48 3.03
N GLU A 202 -9.22 24.37 3.63
CA GLU A 202 -8.29 23.59 4.47
C GLU A 202 -7.09 23.11 3.66
N MET A 203 -7.33 22.45 2.51
CA MET A 203 -6.27 21.97 1.63
C MET A 203 -5.38 23.10 1.11
N GLU A 204 -5.96 24.23 0.70
CA GLU A 204 -5.19 25.40 0.25
C GLU A 204 -4.32 26.00 1.37
N ASN A 205 -4.84 26.09 2.59
CA ASN A 205 -4.07 26.60 3.72
C ASN A 205 -2.92 25.66 4.09
N ARG A 206 -3.17 24.35 4.07
CA ARG A 206 -2.10 23.35 4.28
C ARG A 206 -1.04 23.44 3.21
N LEU A 207 -1.41 23.59 1.95
CA LEU A 207 -0.46 23.70 0.85
C LEU A 207 0.54 24.85 1.01
N LYS A 208 0.13 25.95 1.67
CA LYS A 208 0.98 27.12 1.89
C LYS A 208 2.09 26.92 2.92
N ILE A 209 1.88 26.01 3.87
CA ILE A 209 2.78 25.81 5.03
C ILE A 209 3.49 24.46 4.98
N GLU A 210 3.11 23.59 4.04
CA GLU A 210 3.65 22.24 3.93
C GLU A 210 4.98 22.24 3.16
N ASN A 211 5.91 21.39 3.58
CA ASN A 211 7.21 21.21 2.93
C ASN A 211 7.44 19.78 2.44
N ASP A 212 6.64 18.82 2.90
CA ASP A 212 6.72 17.43 2.44
C ASP A 212 6.20 17.32 1.01
N LYS A 213 7.07 16.90 0.10
CA LYS A 213 6.76 16.78 -1.34
C LYS A 213 5.62 15.80 -1.61
N LYS A 214 5.52 14.73 -0.82
CA LYS A 214 4.46 13.72 -0.95
C LYS A 214 3.11 14.30 -0.57
N VAL A 215 3.08 15.07 0.52
CA VAL A 215 1.87 15.77 0.97
C VAL A 215 1.45 16.82 -0.04
N LEU A 216 2.40 17.67 -0.49
CA LEU A 216 2.17 18.68 -1.51
C LEU A 216 1.60 18.09 -2.80
N MET A 217 2.17 16.99 -3.28
CA MET A 217 1.70 16.26 -4.46
C MET A 217 0.24 15.80 -4.30
N ASN A 218 -0.09 15.13 -3.19
CA ASN A 218 -1.43 14.59 -2.99
C ASN A 218 -2.48 15.68 -2.76
N LEU A 219 -2.17 16.72 -1.99
CA LEU A 219 -3.05 17.88 -1.83
C LEU A 219 -3.28 18.60 -3.17
N SER A 220 -2.27 18.69 -4.02
CA SER A 220 -2.41 19.31 -5.34
C SER A 220 -3.30 18.48 -6.26
N PHE A 221 -3.20 17.15 -6.26
CA PHE A 221 -4.16 16.30 -6.98
C PHE A 221 -5.59 16.48 -6.46
N ALA A 222 -5.77 16.54 -5.14
CA ALA A 222 -7.09 16.77 -4.53
C ALA A 222 -7.68 18.13 -4.93
N LEU A 223 -6.88 19.20 -4.88
CA LEU A 223 -7.29 20.54 -5.30
C LEU A 223 -7.55 20.61 -6.81
N ALA A 224 -6.75 19.94 -7.64
CA ALA A 224 -6.99 19.86 -9.08
C ALA A 224 -8.39 19.30 -9.37
N LYS A 225 -8.78 18.20 -8.70
CA LYS A 225 -10.11 17.60 -8.84
C LYS A 225 -11.20 18.54 -8.31
N ALA A 226 -10.98 19.19 -7.17
CA ALA A 226 -11.96 20.13 -6.61
C ALA A 226 -12.23 21.31 -7.58
N TYR A 227 -11.18 21.89 -8.15
CA TYR A 227 -11.32 22.99 -9.12
C TYR A 227 -11.86 22.55 -10.49
N GLU A 228 -11.64 21.28 -10.90
CA GLU A 228 -12.29 20.69 -12.05
C GLU A 228 -13.82 20.64 -11.86
N ASP A 229 -14.30 20.20 -10.70
CA ASP A 229 -15.72 20.17 -10.38
C ASP A 229 -16.36 21.57 -10.42
N LEU A 230 -15.60 22.58 -9.99
CA LEU A 230 -16.03 24.00 -10.02
C LEU A 230 -15.91 24.62 -11.43
N ARG A 231 -15.43 23.87 -12.43
CA ARG A 231 -15.14 24.32 -13.81
C ARG A 231 -14.09 25.45 -13.86
N GLU A 232 -13.28 25.59 -12.82
CA GLU A 232 -12.12 26.49 -12.81
C GLU A 232 -10.90 25.80 -13.44
N TYR A 233 -11.01 25.41 -14.71
CA TYR A 233 -10.05 24.56 -15.42
C TYR A 233 -8.61 25.06 -15.42
N LYS A 234 -8.41 26.40 -15.45
CA LYS A 234 -7.05 26.96 -15.38
C LYS A 234 -6.38 26.68 -14.04
N LYS A 235 -7.10 26.80 -12.94
CA LYS A 235 -6.59 26.47 -11.60
C LYS A 235 -6.37 24.98 -11.47
N SER A 236 -7.36 24.17 -11.88
CA SER A 236 -7.26 22.72 -11.90
C SER A 236 -5.99 22.26 -12.63
N PHE A 237 -5.74 22.78 -13.85
CA PHE A 237 -4.56 22.46 -14.62
C PHE A 237 -3.24 22.85 -13.94
N ASN A 238 -3.20 24.01 -13.29
CA ASN A 238 -2.01 24.43 -12.56
C ASN A 238 -1.67 23.51 -11.40
N PHE A 239 -2.68 23.09 -10.61
CA PHE A 239 -2.48 22.13 -9.54
C PHE A 239 -2.10 20.75 -10.08
N LEU A 240 -2.75 20.29 -11.17
CA LEU A 240 -2.44 19.03 -11.81
C LEU A 240 -1.00 19.00 -12.33
N LYS A 241 -0.55 20.08 -12.98
CA LYS A 241 0.83 20.22 -13.44
C LYS A 241 1.82 20.16 -12.29
N TYR A 242 1.58 20.92 -11.22
CA TYR A 242 2.44 20.90 -10.04
C TYR A 242 2.52 19.51 -9.40
N ALA A 243 1.38 18.81 -9.27
CA ALA A 243 1.33 17.47 -8.73
C ALA A 243 2.11 16.46 -9.59
N ASN A 244 1.97 16.54 -10.93
CA ASN A 244 2.69 15.66 -11.85
C ASN A 244 4.20 15.98 -11.88
N ASP A 245 4.60 17.26 -11.89
CA ASP A 245 6.01 17.67 -11.82
C ASP A 245 6.67 17.17 -10.52
N ALA A 246 5.92 17.12 -9.42
CA ALA A 246 6.39 16.54 -8.16
C ALA A 246 6.46 15.03 -8.20
N ALA A 247 5.47 14.35 -8.81
CA ALA A 247 5.44 12.90 -8.97
C ALA A 247 6.59 12.41 -9.85
N ASP A 248 6.85 13.08 -10.98
CA ASP A 248 7.91 12.73 -11.94
C ASP A 248 9.30 12.66 -11.26
N LYS A 249 9.55 13.55 -10.31
CA LYS A 249 10.80 13.54 -9.51
C LYS A 249 10.92 12.36 -8.53
N THR A 250 9.84 11.63 -8.29
CA THR A 250 9.81 10.45 -7.41
C THR A 250 9.84 9.13 -8.19
N ILE A 251 9.66 9.19 -9.51
CA ILE A 251 9.66 8.03 -10.39
C ILE A 251 11.08 7.84 -10.93
N ASP A 252 11.73 6.76 -10.50
CA ASP A 252 12.99 6.31 -11.10
C ASP A 252 12.70 5.50 -12.37
N TYR A 253 12.25 6.22 -13.43
CA TYR A 253 11.98 5.61 -14.72
C TYR A 253 13.18 5.75 -15.66
N ASN A 254 13.61 4.59 -16.19
CA ASN A 254 14.64 4.54 -17.21
C ASN A 254 14.15 3.71 -18.40
N ILE A 255 14.00 4.34 -19.55
CA ILE A 255 13.55 3.72 -20.80
C ILE A 255 14.41 2.51 -21.20
N ASN A 256 15.69 2.48 -20.81
CA ASN A 256 16.58 1.35 -21.10
C ASN A 256 16.12 0.06 -20.40
N ASN A 257 15.44 0.18 -19.24
CA ASN A 257 14.87 -0.99 -18.56
C ASN A 257 13.78 -1.64 -19.41
N ASP A 258 12.95 -0.82 -20.08
CA ASP A 258 11.90 -1.32 -20.98
C ASP A 258 12.51 -1.93 -22.25
N VAL A 259 13.53 -1.29 -22.84
CA VAL A 259 14.25 -1.83 -23.99
C VAL A 259 14.87 -3.17 -23.67
N GLU A 260 15.48 -3.32 -22.50
CA GLU A 260 16.02 -4.57 -22.01
C GLU A 260 14.91 -5.61 -21.80
N LEU A 261 13.81 -5.23 -21.16
CA LEU A 261 12.65 -6.10 -20.95
C LEU A 261 12.10 -6.62 -22.29
N PHE A 262 11.87 -5.75 -23.26
CA PHE A 262 11.40 -6.16 -24.60
C PHE A 262 12.38 -7.10 -25.29
N SER A 263 13.67 -6.87 -25.16
CA SER A 263 14.71 -7.75 -25.68
C SER A 263 14.67 -9.13 -25.03
N LYS A 264 14.50 -9.18 -23.71
CA LYS A 264 14.32 -10.44 -22.96
C LYS A 264 13.07 -11.19 -23.39
N ILE A 265 11.93 -10.50 -23.54
CA ILE A 265 10.66 -11.08 -24.01
C ILE A 265 10.83 -11.70 -25.39
N LYS A 266 11.45 -10.98 -26.33
CA LYS A 266 11.70 -11.47 -27.69
C LYS A 266 12.57 -12.74 -27.70
N ASN A 267 13.61 -12.77 -26.87
CA ASN A 267 14.50 -13.93 -26.75
C ASN A 267 13.78 -15.15 -26.17
N ILE A 268 12.94 -14.94 -25.13
CA ILE A 268 12.15 -16.00 -24.51
C ILE A 268 11.10 -16.53 -25.48
N TYR A 269 10.38 -15.64 -26.18
CA TYR A 269 9.38 -16.04 -27.19
C TYR A 269 10.00 -16.98 -28.24
N ASN A 270 11.18 -16.66 -28.75
CA ASN A 270 11.88 -17.50 -29.72
C ASN A 270 12.22 -18.90 -29.17
N LYS A 271 12.44 -19.04 -27.86
CA LYS A 271 12.71 -20.33 -27.19
C LYS A 271 11.45 -21.16 -26.96
N ILE A 272 10.30 -20.53 -26.74
CA ILE A 272 9.05 -21.21 -26.33
C ILE A 272 8.07 -21.44 -27.47
N LYS A 273 8.15 -20.69 -28.57
CA LYS A 273 7.17 -20.76 -29.68
C LYS A 273 6.94 -22.15 -30.28
N ASN A 274 7.95 -23.04 -30.14
CA ASN A 274 7.90 -24.41 -30.67
C ASN A 274 7.65 -25.46 -29.56
N LYS A 275 7.37 -25.05 -28.31
CA LYS A 275 7.02 -26.01 -27.26
C LYS A 275 5.57 -26.44 -27.42
N PRO A 276 5.27 -27.75 -27.16
CA PRO A 276 3.90 -28.22 -27.24
C PRO A 276 3.03 -27.47 -26.23
N SER A 277 1.85 -27.02 -26.65
CA SER A 277 0.89 -26.40 -25.75
C SER A 277 0.31 -27.44 -24.81
N LEU A 278 0.18 -27.10 -23.52
CA LEU A 278 -0.61 -27.88 -22.59
C LEU A 278 -2.08 -27.79 -23.03
N LYS A 279 -2.75 -28.92 -23.21
CA LYS A 279 -4.19 -28.94 -23.44
C LYS A 279 -4.91 -28.53 -22.15
N SER A 280 -5.69 -27.47 -22.23
CA SER A 280 -6.61 -27.07 -21.16
C SER A 280 -8.03 -27.36 -21.58
N GLU A 281 -8.84 -27.94 -20.70
CA GLU A 281 -10.27 -28.13 -20.90
C GLU A 281 -11.03 -26.81 -20.79
N LYS A 282 -10.46 -25.81 -20.11
CA LYS A 282 -11.06 -24.49 -19.94
C LYS A 282 -10.70 -23.60 -21.12
N LYS A 283 -11.70 -22.95 -21.69
CA LYS A 283 -11.50 -21.91 -22.72
C LYS A 283 -11.14 -20.59 -22.01
N ILE A 284 -9.96 -20.06 -22.32
CA ILE A 284 -9.48 -18.79 -21.76
C ILE A 284 -9.55 -17.74 -22.87
N ILE A 285 -10.19 -16.62 -22.59
CA ILE A 285 -10.29 -15.47 -23.50
C ILE A 285 -9.37 -14.38 -22.93
N PHE A 286 -8.36 -13.95 -23.70
CA PHE A 286 -7.52 -12.82 -23.37
C PHE A 286 -8.02 -11.59 -24.13
N ILE A 287 -8.28 -10.51 -23.40
CA ILE A 287 -8.62 -9.21 -23.97
C ILE A 287 -7.37 -8.32 -23.87
N LEU A 288 -6.79 -8.02 -25.01
CA LEU A 288 -5.55 -7.24 -25.08
C LEU A 288 -5.83 -5.90 -25.76
N GLY A 289 -5.21 -4.84 -25.28
CA GLY A 289 -5.33 -3.51 -25.85
C GLY A 289 -4.40 -2.50 -25.18
N MET A 290 -4.25 -1.35 -25.84
CA MET A 290 -3.56 -0.21 -25.22
C MET A 290 -4.37 0.31 -24.03
N PRO A 291 -3.74 0.93 -23.03
CA PRO A 291 -4.47 1.62 -21.97
C PRO A 291 -5.53 2.56 -22.55
N ARG A 292 -6.72 2.58 -21.98
CA ARG A 292 -7.86 3.38 -22.44
C ARG A 292 -8.47 2.97 -23.81
N SER A 293 -8.17 1.78 -24.32
CA SER A 293 -8.75 1.27 -25.59
C SER A 293 -10.11 0.58 -25.42
N GLY A 294 -10.66 0.53 -24.21
CA GLY A 294 -11.96 -0.07 -23.92
C GLY A 294 -11.91 -1.58 -23.58
N THR A 295 -10.77 -2.10 -23.18
CA THR A 295 -10.60 -3.51 -22.77
C THR A 295 -11.55 -3.90 -21.63
N THR A 296 -11.74 -3.04 -20.62
CA THR A 296 -12.68 -3.26 -19.52
C THR A 296 -14.14 -3.33 -20.00
N LEU A 297 -14.52 -2.47 -20.96
CA LEU A 297 -15.87 -2.51 -21.55
C LEU A 297 -16.07 -3.81 -22.34
N ALA A 298 -15.09 -4.22 -23.13
CA ALA A 298 -15.13 -5.48 -23.86
C ALA A 298 -15.27 -6.68 -22.91
N GLU A 299 -14.54 -6.69 -21.80
CA GLU A 299 -14.68 -7.72 -20.75
C GLU A 299 -16.09 -7.74 -20.18
N GLN A 300 -16.64 -6.58 -19.80
CA GLN A 300 -17.99 -6.49 -19.25
C GLN A 300 -19.06 -7.00 -20.23
N ILE A 301 -18.94 -6.68 -21.53
CA ILE A 301 -19.84 -7.18 -22.57
C ILE A 301 -19.77 -8.69 -22.67
N ILE A 302 -18.56 -9.27 -22.72
CA ILE A 302 -18.37 -10.71 -22.87
C ILE A 302 -18.80 -11.45 -21.60
N SER A 303 -18.47 -10.94 -20.43
CA SER A 303 -18.82 -11.51 -19.14
C SER A 303 -20.31 -11.34 -18.74
N SER A 304 -21.09 -10.58 -19.53
CA SER A 304 -22.54 -10.55 -19.37
C SER A 304 -23.21 -11.88 -19.79
N HIS A 305 -22.50 -12.75 -20.51
CA HIS A 305 -22.99 -14.09 -20.82
C HIS A 305 -22.88 -15.02 -19.62
N ALA A 306 -23.92 -15.82 -19.36
CA ALA A 306 -24.01 -16.66 -18.16
C ALA A 306 -22.85 -17.68 -18.00
N ASP A 307 -22.27 -18.14 -19.11
CA ASP A 307 -21.16 -19.13 -19.10
C ASP A 307 -19.78 -18.48 -19.09
N VAL A 308 -19.69 -17.16 -19.00
CA VAL A 308 -18.41 -16.43 -19.02
C VAL A 308 -18.18 -15.70 -17.72
N TYR A 309 -17.04 -15.95 -17.11
CA TYR A 309 -16.60 -15.27 -15.91
C TYR A 309 -15.56 -14.19 -16.24
N GLY A 310 -15.83 -12.95 -15.91
CA GLY A 310 -14.89 -11.84 -16.01
C GLY A 310 -13.91 -11.88 -14.83
N CYS A 311 -12.62 -11.95 -15.13
CA CYS A 311 -11.57 -12.05 -14.11
C CYS A 311 -10.92 -10.70 -13.79
N GLY A 312 -11.25 -9.64 -14.52
CA GLY A 312 -10.58 -8.35 -14.40
C GLY A 312 -9.12 -8.36 -14.83
N GLU A 313 -8.37 -7.39 -14.38
CA GLU A 313 -6.92 -7.29 -14.62
C GLU A 313 -6.16 -8.19 -13.66
N LEU A 314 -5.77 -9.39 -14.12
CA LEU A 314 -5.06 -10.36 -13.31
C LEU A 314 -3.53 -10.14 -13.37
N THR A 315 -2.90 -10.08 -12.23
CA THR A 315 -1.42 -9.99 -12.11
C THR A 315 -0.73 -11.34 -12.28
N PHE A 316 -1.46 -12.46 -12.24
CA PHE A 316 -0.92 -13.82 -12.28
C PHE A 316 -0.07 -14.11 -13.51
N LEU A 317 -0.41 -13.53 -14.66
CA LEU A 317 0.39 -13.72 -15.88
C LEU A 317 1.76 -13.07 -15.73
N SER A 318 1.82 -11.83 -15.27
CA SER A 318 3.08 -11.10 -15.04
C SER A 318 3.89 -11.74 -13.91
N GLU A 319 3.25 -12.21 -12.85
CA GLU A 319 3.89 -12.95 -11.76
C GLU A 319 4.46 -14.30 -12.25
N GLY A 320 3.69 -15.03 -13.05
CA GLY A 320 4.13 -16.28 -13.68
C GLY A 320 5.31 -16.06 -14.63
N ILE A 321 5.23 -15.04 -15.49
CA ILE A 321 6.33 -14.66 -16.38
C ILE A 321 7.59 -14.34 -15.57
N ASN A 322 7.47 -13.50 -14.54
CA ASN A 322 8.60 -13.14 -13.69
C ASN A 322 9.19 -14.35 -12.96
N LYS A 323 8.33 -15.24 -12.44
CA LYS A 323 8.76 -16.41 -11.68
C LYS A 323 9.40 -17.50 -12.54
N TYR A 324 8.82 -17.77 -13.71
CA TYR A 324 9.19 -18.95 -14.51
C TYR A 324 10.02 -18.63 -15.76
N LEU A 325 9.98 -17.39 -16.23
CA LEU A 325 10.71 -17.01 -17.45
C LEU A 325 11.90 -16.07 -17.20
N PHE A 326 11.84 -15.21 -16.17
CA PHE A 326 12.91 -14.25 -15.89
C PHE A 326 13.82 -14.62 -14.71
N LYS A 327 13.42 -15.56 -13.85
CA LYS A 327 14.23 -16.03 -12.70
C LYS A 327 15.09 -17.27 -13.03
N GLN A 328 15.37 -17.53 -14.31
CA GLN A 328 16.36 -18.56 -14.70
C GLN A 328 17.74 -17.95 -14.91
#